data_a857849fe9c622e909cef9c855b9628b
#
_entry.id   a857849fe9c622e909cef9c855b9628b
#
_cell.length_a   1.000
_cell.length_b   1.000
_cell.length_c   1.000
_cell.angle_alpha   90.00
_cell.angle_beta   90.00
_cell.angle_gamma   90.00
#
_symmetry.space_group_name_H-M   'P 1'
#
loop_
_entity.id
_entity.type
_entity.pdbx_description
1 polymer ?
#
loop_
_entity_poly.entity_id
_entity_poly.type
_entity_poly.pdbx_seq_one_letter_code
_entity_poly.pdbx_strand_id
1 'polypeptide(L)'
;PVALSLGCTFLVNSTLRPPASLTNGAPVFHVRGLTKVYGTGTAEVRALAGVDLDLHAGELVVLLGPSGSGKTTLLNQLGGLDLPTAGELRYRDIDLTHATEEQLTNYRRESVGFVFQFYNLIPSLTARENVGLITEIARDPLSPEVALQLVGLAPRLDHFPAQLSGGEQQ
;
A
#
# COMPACT_ATOMS: atom_id res chain seq x y z
N PRO A 1 11.18 -5.47 -2.72
CA PRO A 1 9.97 -5.01 -2.04
C PRO A 1 10.36 -4.14 -0.86
N VAL A 2 9.69 -3.01 -0.69
CA VAL A 2 9.71 -2.27 0.56
C VAL A 2 8.44 -2.67 1.29
N ALA A 3 8.53 -3.27 2.46
CA ALA A 3 7.38 -3.62 3.28
C ALA A 3 7.30 -2.63 4.45
N LEU A 4 6.17 -1.95 4.57
CA LEU A 4 5.85 -1.03 5.65
C LEU A 4 4.75 -1.65 6.50
N SER A 5 5.04 -1.94 7.78
CA SER A 5 4.09 -2.61 8.67
C SER A 5 3.61 -1.68 9.79
N LEU A 6 2.29 -1.48 9.83
CA LEU A 6 1.58 -0.95 11.00
C LEU A 6 0.08 -1.19 10.84
N GLY A 7 -0.41 -2.34 11.30
CA GLY A 7 -1.84 -2.62 11.11
C GLY A 7 -2.31 -2.57 9.63
N CYS A 8 -1.53 -1.98 8.75
CA CYS A 8 -1.52 -2.09 7.29
C CYS A 8 -0.09 -2.35 6.87
N THR A 9 0.17 -3.44 6.18
CA THR A 9 1.47 -3.73 5.58
C THR A 9 1.42 -3.32 4.11
N PHE A 10 2.31 -2.41 3.70
CA PHE A 10 2.48 -2.06 2.30
C PHE A 10 3.57 -2.95 1.70
N LEU A 11 3.26 -3.63 0.62
CA LEU A 11 4.22 -4.29 -0.24
C LEU A 11 4.38 -3.45 -1.50
N VAL A 12 5.50 -2.79 -1.65
CA VAL A 12 5.85 -2.17 -2.93
C VAL A 12 6.49 -3.23 -3.81
N ASN A 13 5.84 -3.58 -4.90
CA ASN A 13 6.32 -4.60 -5.82
C ASN A 13 7.59 -4.12 -6.55
N SER A 14 8.73 -4.71 -6.22
CA SER A 14 10.00 -4.49 -6.89
C SER A 14 10.32 -5.58 -7.92
N THR A 15 9.34 -6.34 -8.40
CA THR A 15 9.55 -7.44 -9.37
C THR A 15 9.92 -6.97 -10.78
N LEU A 16 9.98 -5.68 -11.04
CA LEU A 16 10.86 -5.19 -12.06
C LEU A 16 12.28 -5.41 -11.55
N ARG A 17 12.94 -6.47 -12.04
CA ARG A 17 14.34 -6.83 -11.79
C ARG A 17 15.16 -5.54 -11.67
N PRO A 18 15.71 -5.20 -10.49
CA PRO A 18 16.56 -4.04 -10.41
C PRO A 18 17.72 -4.27 -11.37
N PRO A 19 18.09 -3.30 -12.20
CA PRO A 19 19.35 -3.40 -12.90
C PRO A 19 20.45 -3.63 -11.87
N ALA A 20 21.39 -4.50 -12.16
CA ALA A 20 22.41 -5.03 -11.23
C ALA A 20 23.38 -3.99 -10.62
N SER A 21 23.03 -2.71 -10.62
CA SER A 21 23.85 -1.57 -10.16
C SER A 21 23.25 -0.75 -9.02
N LEU A 22 22.19 -1.23 -8.32
CA LEU A 22 21.50 -0.44 -7.28
C LEU A 22 21.92 -0.79 -5.84
N THR A 23 23.18 -1.16 -5.59
CA THR A 23 23.72 -1.30 -4.23
C THR A 23 24.23 0.02 -3.63
N ASN A 24 24.16 1.14 -4.37
CA ASN A 24 24.40 2.52 -3.91
C ASN A 24 23.43 3.49 -4.63
N GLY A 25 22.20 3.11 -4.83
CA GLY A 25 21.27 3.79 -5.72
C GLY A 25 20.40 4.82 -5.03
N ALA A 26 19.84 5.71 -5.83
CA ALA A 26 18.83 6.68 -5.43
C ALA A 26 17.67 6.01 -4.66
N PRO A 27 17.07 6.70 -3.70
CA PRO A 27 15.95 6.17 -2.94
C PRO A 27 14.77 5.85 -3.86
N VAL A 28 14.03 4.78 -3.53
CA VAL A 28 12.77 4.42 -4.20
C VAL A 28 11.66 5.41 -3.83
N PHE A 29 11.62 5.83 -2.56
CA PHE A 29 10.83 6.97 -2.12
C PHE A 29 11.75 8.08 -1.67
N HIS A 30 11.46 9.27 -2.16
CA HIS A 30 12.08 10.52 -1.72
C HIS A 30 10.98 11.45 -1.20
N VAL A 31 11.07 11.80 0.08
CA VAL A 31 10.06 12.58 0.80
C VAL A 31 10.75 13.74 1.48
N ARG A 32 10.28 14.97 1.24
CA ARG A 32 10.84 16.19 1.85
C ARG A 32 9.74 17.14 2.32
N GLY A 33 9.82 17.54 3.57
CA GLY A 33 8.90 18.49 4.19
C GLY A 33 7.43 18.08 4.10
N LEU A 34 7.14 16.77 4.01
CA LEU A 34 5.80 16.27 3.73
C LEU A 34 4.83 16.67 4.83
N THR A 35 3.79 17.40 4.47
CA THR A 35 2.81 17.95 5.38
C THR A 35 1.41 17.53 4.96
N LYS A 36 0.58 17.15 5.94
CA LYS A 36 -0.84 16.88 5.72
C LYS A 36 -1.67 17.53 6.78
N VAL A 37 -2.62 18.30 6.31
CA VAL A 37 -3.59 19.01 7.15
C VAL A 37 -4.99 18.60 6.72
N TYR A 38 -5.82 18.20 7.68
CA TYR A 38 -7.23 17.89 7.48
C TYR A 38 -8.10 18.95 8.13
N GLY A 39 -9.25 19.22 7.54
CA GLY A 39 -10.18 20.23 8.03
C GLY A 39 -9.79 21.66 7.66
N THR A 40 -10.56 22.62 8.12
CA THR A 40 -10.36 24.05 7.88
C THR A 40 -10.67 24.87 9.14
N GLY A 41 -10.01 26.00 9.31
CA GLY A 41 -10.26 26.93 10.42
C GLY A 41 -9.97 26.31 11.79
N THR A 42 -10.92 26.42 12.72
CA THR A 42 -10.75 25.94 14.10
C THR A 42 -10.73 24.42 14.25
N ALA A 43 -11.12 23.67 13.21
CA ALA A 43 -11.11 22.20 13.17
C ALA A 43 -9.90 21.63 12.41
N GLU A 44 -8.90 22.46 12.17
CA GLU A 44 -7.68 22.03 11.48
C GLU A 44 -6.86 21.05 12.31
N VAL A 45 -6.53 19.89 11.72
CA VAL A 45 -5.66 18.88 12.33
C VAL A 45 -4.45 18.65 11.42
N ARG A 46 -3.26 18.99 11.92
CA ARG A 46 -2.01 18.72 11.23
C ARG A 46 -1.55 17.29 11.52
N ALA A 47 -1.86 16.37 10.60
CA ALA A 47 -1.54 14.97 10.74
C ALA A 47 -0.07 14.65 10.38
N LEU A 48 0.53 15.39 9.46
CA LEU A 48 1.97 15.38 9.18
C LEU A 48 2.51 16.82 9.23
N ALA A 49 3.69 16.98 9.81
CA ALA A 49 4.27 18.30 10.12
C ALA A 49 5.70 18.43 9.57
N GLY A 50 5.90 18.15 8.28
CA GLY A 50 7.19 18.28 7.63
C GLY A 50 8.05 17.01 7.77
N VAL A 51 7.58 15.88 7.26
CA VAL A 51 8.31 14.61 7.31
C VAL A 51 9.34 14.54 6.19
N ASP A 52 10.58 14.22 6.54
CA ASP A 52 11.65 13.86 5.61
C ASP A 52 11.95 12.36 5.73
N LEU A 53 12.00 11.65 4.61
CA LEU A 53 12.21 10.21 4.59
C LEU A 53 12.78 9.78 3.23
N ASP A 54 13.78 8.92 3.24
CA ASP A 54 14.26 8.20 2.07
C ASP A 54 14.09 6.69 2.32
N LEU A 55 13.47 5.98 1.39
CA LEU A 55 13.35 4.54 1.41
C LEU A 55 14.05 3.92 0.21
N HIS A 56 14.81 2.86 0.43
CA HIS A 56 15.58 2.21 -0.62
C HIS A 56 14.98 0.85 -1.00
N ALA A 57 15.31 0.39 -2.19
CA ALA A 57 14.82 -0.91 -2.66
C ALA A 57 15.32 -2.06 -1.76
N GLY A 58 14.41 -2.97 -1.41
CA GLY A 58 14.71 -4.15 -0.57
C GLY A 58 14.64 -3.90 0.93
N GLU A 59 14.36 -2.68 1.37
CA GLU A 59 14.21 -2.37 2.80
C GLU A 59 12.86 -2.85 3.35
N LEU A 60 12.89 -3.35 4.58
CA LEU A 60 11.72 -3.53 5.43
C LEU A 60 11.73 -2.39 6.46
N VAL A 61 10.75 -1.50 6.37
CA VAL A 61 10.65 -0.34 7.26
C VAL A 61 9.44 -0.47 8.17
N VAL A 62 9.63 -0.24 9.47
CA VAL A 62 8.58 -0.29 10.48
C VAL A 62 8.39 1.09 11.08
N LEU A 63 7.16 1.63 10.98
CA LEU A 63 6.80 2.92 11.59
C LEU A 63 6.28 2.69 13.00
N LEU A 64 6.97 3.24 14.00
CA LEU A 64 6.60 3.14 15.41
C LEU A 64 6.13 4.50 15.94
N GLY A 65 5.22 4.48 16.88
CA GLY A 65 4.71 5.69 17.53
C GLY A 65 3.31 5.51 18.14
N PRO A 66 2.86 6.43 19.00
CA PRO A 66 1.55 6.38 19.64
C PRO A 66 0.41 6.50 18.60
N SER A 67 -0.82 6.18 19.03
CA SER A 67 -2.01 6.44 18.21
C SER A 67 -2.11 7.94 17.90
N GLY A 68 -2.52 8.29 16.69
CA GLY A 68 -2.63 9.69 16.26
C GLY A 68 -1.31 10.35 15.82
N SER A 69 -0.16 9.65 15.83
CA SER A 69 1.13 10.23 15.39
C SER A 69 1.32 10.36 13.88
N GLY A 70 0.28 10.18 13.06
CA GLY A 70 0.35 10.38 11.61
C GLY A 70 0.83 9.18 10.79
N LYS A 71 1.08 8.01 11.41
CA LYS A 71 1.60 6.81 10.70
C LYS A 71 0.72 6.36 9.55
N THR A 72 -0.58 6.19 9.79
CA THR A 72 -1.55 5.81 8.76
C THR A 72 -1.65 6.87 7.66
N THR A 73 -1.58 8.15 8.05
CA THR A 73 -1.57 9.26 7.09
C THR A 73 -0.36 9.20 6.18
N LEU A 74 0.84 8.97 6.74
CA LEU A 74 2.05 8.80 5.95
C LEU A 74 1.94 7.59 5.00
N LEU A 75 1.46 6.44 5.49
CA LEU A 75 1.25 5.25 4.67
C LEU A 75 0.26 5.50 3.52
N ASN A 76 -0.84 6.20 3.80
CA ASN A 76 -1.83 6.55 2.78
C ASN A 76 -1.23 7.43 1.67
N GLN A 77 -0.37 8.37 2.02
CA GLN A 77 0.32 9.20 1.03
C GLN A 77 1.36 8.42 0.23
N LEU A 78 2.20 7.63 0.89
CA LEU A 78 3.14 6.74 0.20
C LEU A 78 2.42 5.74 -0.71
N GLY A 79 1.25 5.26 -0.30
CA GLY A 79 0.40 4.36 -1.09
C GLY A 79 -0.41 5.05 -2.20
N GLY A 80 -0.38 6.37 -2.30
CA GLY A 80 -1.17 7.12 -3.28
C GLY A 80 -2.69 7.05 -3.04
N LEU A 81 -3.12 6.86 -1.77
CA LEU A 81 -4.52 6.90 -1.37
C LEU A 81 -4.96 8.32 -0.96
N ASP A 82 -4.01 9.20 -0.70
CA ASP A 82 -4.24 10.59 -0.31
C ASP A 82 -3.07 11.45 -0.80
N LEU A 83 -3.35 12.72 -1.08
CA LEU A 83 -2.34 13.68 -1.52
C LEU A 83 -1.83 14.54 -0.37
N PRO A 84 -0.56 14.96 -0.36
CA PRO A 84 -0.03 15.88 0.64
C PRO A 84 -0.66 17.27 0.50
N THR A 85 -0.67 18.02 1.60
CA THR A 85 -1.03 19.44 1.59
C THR A 85 0.15 20.30 1.13
N ALA A 86 1.36 19.89 1.50
CA ALA A 86 2.61 20.54 1.10
C ALA A 86 3.78 19.58 1.22
N GLY A 87 4.93 19.98 0.68
CA GLY A 87 6.15 19.18 0.65
C GLY A 87 6.33 18.45 -0.67
N GLU A 88 7.26 17.53 -0.72
CA GLU A 88 7.58 16.74 -1.90
C GLU A 88 7.47 15.24 -1.58
N LEU A 89 6.82 14.50 -2.46
CA LEU A 89 6.68 13.05 -2.41
C LEU A 89 6.92 12.47 -3.80
N ARG A 90 7.98 11.69 -3.93
CA ARG A 90 8.33 11.02 -5.19
C ARG A 90 8.50 9.52 -4.97
N TYR A 91 8.04 8.75 -5.92
CA TYR A 91 8.32 7.33 -6.06
C TYR A 91 9.11 7.13 -7.35
N ARG A 92 10.41 6.86 -7.26
CA ARG A 92 11.32 6.82 -8.41
C ARG A 92 11.17 8.11 -9.25
N ASP A 93 10.80 7.97 -10.51
CA ASP A 93 10.60 9.08 -11.43
C ASP A 93 9.18 9.67 -11.40
N ILE A 94 8.27 9.09 -10.59
CA ILE A 94 6.88 9.51 -10.48
C ILE A 94 6.75 10.57 -9.38
N ASP A 95 6.26 11.76 -9.73
CA ASP A 95 5.85 12.78 -8.76
C ASP A 95 4.44 12.44 -8.23
N LEU A 96 4.36 12.06 -6.95
CA LEU A 96 3.11 11.78 -6.27
C LEU A 96 2.53 13.01 -5.56
N THR A 97 3.30 14.10 -5.47
CA THR A 97 2.86 15.34 -4.80
C THR A 97 1.69 15.98 -5.53
N HIS A 98 1.76 16.00 -6.86
CA HIS A 98 0.80 16.67 -7.74
C HIS A 98 0.13 15.70 -8.71
N ALA A 99 0.15 14.39 -8.40
CA ALA A 99 -0.37 13.37 -9.27
C ALA A 99 -1.90 13.50 -9.47
N THR A 100 -2.35 13.29 -10.69
CA THR A 100 -3.79 13.18 -10.98
C THR A 100 -4.36 11.85 -10.45
N GLU A 101 -5.68 11.74 -10.31
CA GLU A 101 -6.34 10.49 -9.93
C GLU A 101 -6.00 9.32 -10.86
N GLU A 102 -5.86 9.59 -12.15
CA GLU A 102 -5.45 8.58 -13.13
C GLU A 102 -4.01 8.09 -12.86
N GLN A 103 -3.08 9.02 -12.61
CA GLN A 103 -1.70 8.70 -12.27
C GLN A 103 -1.60 7.92 -10.96
N LEU A 104 -2.36 8.31 -9.93
CA LEU A 104 -2.43 7.58 -8.66
C LEU A 104 -3.02 6.19 -8.84
N THR A 105 -4.04 6.04 -9.67
CA THR A 105 -4.64 4.73 -9.97
C THR A 105 -3.65 3.81 -10.67
N ASN A 106 -2.92 4.32 -11.65
CA ASN A 106 -1.87 3.56 -12.34
C ASN A 106 -0.71 3.22 -11.39
N TYR A 107 -0.28 4.17 -10.55
CA TYR A 107 0.73 3.94 -9.52
C TYR A 107 0.32 2.82 -8.56
N ARG A 108 -0.91 2.86 -8.01
CA ARG A 108 -1.42 1.80 -7.13
C ARG A 108 -1.45 0.45 -7.82
N ARG A 109 -1.95 0.41 -9.05
CA ARG A 109 -2.06 -0.84 -9.84
C ARG A 109 -0.69 -1.48 -10.12
N GLU A 110 0.31 -0.67 -10.49
CA GLU A 110 1.59 -1.16 -10.99
C GLU A 110 2.63 -1.35 -9.88
N SER A 111 2.54 -0.58 -8.79
CA SER A 111 3.66 -0.43 -7.85
C SER A 111 3.33 -0.73 -6.40
N VAL A 112 2.04 -0.79 -6.01
CA VAL A 112 1.66 -0.86 -4.60
C VAL A 112 0.80 -2.09 -4.33
N GLY A 113 1.13 -2.83 -3.27
CA GLY A 113 0.27 -3.85 -2.67
C GLY A 113 -0.16 -3.39 -1.27
N PHE A 114 -1.45 -3.49 -0.97
CA PHE A 114 -2.01 -3.14 0.33
C PHE A 114 -2.37 -4.39 1.13
N VAL A 115 -1.96 -4.42 2.39
CA VAL A 115 -2.49 -5.38 3.37
C VAL A 115 -3.20 -4.57 4.46
N PHE A 116 -4.51 -4.70 4.54
CA PHE A 116 -5.35 -3.92 5.45
C PHE A 116 -5.53 -4.62 6.80
N GLN A 117 -5.67 -3.83 7.87
CA GLN A 117 -5.89 -4.33 9.23
C GLN A 117 -7.19 -5.16 9.37
N PHE A 118 -8.23 -4.79 8.64
CA PHE A 118 -9.56 -5.41 8.68
C PHE A 118 -9.86 -6.25 7.44
N TYR A 119 -8.83 -6.79 6.79
CA TYR A 119 -8.87 -7.70 5.64
C TYR A 119 -9.60 -7.16 4.40
N ASN A 120 -10.60 -6.29 4.55
CA ASN A 120 -11.42 -5.67 3.49
C ASN A 120 -12.09 -6.67 2.53
N LEU A 121 -12.42 -7.85 3.02
CA LEU A 121 -13.15 -8.84 2.26
C LEU A 121 -14.62 -8.43 2.13
N ILE A 122 -15.21 -8.70 0.97
CA ILE A 122 -16.64 -8.53 0.74
C ILE A 122 -17.37 -9.74 1.33
N PRO A 123 -18.19 -9.57 2.38
CA PRO A 123 -18.75 -10.71 3.14
C PRO A 123 -19.69 -11.60 2.33
N SER A 124 -20.31 -11.07 1.27
CA SER A 124 -21.24 -11.78 0.39
C SER A 124 -20.56 -12.55 -0.75
N LEU A 125 -19.25 -12.46 -0.85
CA LEU A 125 -18.45 -13.17 -1.85
C LEU A 125 -17.63 -14.27 -1.18
N THR A 126 -17.45 -15.39 -1.88
CA THR A 126 -16.54 -16.47 -1.49
C THR A 126 -15.08 -16.02 -1.54
N ALA A 127 -14.15 -16.83 -0.98
CA ALA A 127 -12.71 -16.54 -1.09
C ALA A 127 -12.25 -16.40 -2.54
N ARG A 128 -12.70 -17.31 -3.42
CA ARG A 128 -12.44 -17.27 -4.86
C ARG A 128 -12.91 -15.96 -5.49
N GLU A 129 -14.15 -15.56 -5.21
CA GLU A 129 -14.74 -14.34 -5.77
C GLU A 129 -14.07 -13.07 -5.25
N ASN A 130 -13.71 -13.02 -3.96
CA ASN A 130 -12.95 -11.90 -3.39
C ASN A 130 -11.59 -11.72 -4.10
N VAL A 131 -10.85 -12.82 -4.33
CA VAL A 131 -9.58 -12.77 -5.09
C VAL A 131 -9.86 -12.43 -6.55
N GLY A 132 -10.94 -12.95 -7.13
CA GLY A 132 -11.37 -12.69 -8.50
C GLY A 132 -11.55 -11.21 -8.82
N LEU A 133 -12.03 -10.39 -7.86
CA LEU A 133 -12.15 -8.95 -8.05
C LEU A 133 -10.80 -8.27 -8.38
N ILE A 134 -9.72 -8.78 -7.81
CA ILE A 134 -8.39 -8.21 -8.04
C ILE A 134 -7.88 -8.61 -9.43
N THR A 135 -8.27 -9.76 -9.95
CA THR A 135 -7.85 -10.20 -11.30
C THR A 135 -8.38 -9.32 -12.41
N GLU A 136 -9.52 -8.62 -12.19
CA GLU A 136 -10.11 -7.69 -13.16
C GLU A 136 -9.27 -6.41 -13.35
N ILE A 137 -8.49 -6.03 -12.35
CA ILE A 137 -7.73 -4.77 -12.34
C ILE A 137 -6.22 -4.96 -12.39
N ALA A 138 -5.72 -6.14 -12.02
CA ALA A 138 -4.29 -6.44 -12.01
C ALA A 138 -3.75 -6.70 -13.43
N ARG A 139 -2.46 -6.43 -13.63
CA ARG A 139 -1.75 -6.81 -14.86
C ARG A 139 -1.18 -8.21 -14.68
N ASP A 140 -1.45 -9.11 -15.65
CA ASP A 140 -1.00 -10.51 -15.62
C ASP A 140 -1.35 -11.23 -14.28
N PRO A 141 -2.63 -11.23 -13.86
CA PRO A 141 -3.01 -11.81 -12.58
C PRO A 141 -2.89 -13.33 -12.59
N LEU A 142 -2.57 -13.91 -11.43
CA LEU A 142 -2.79 -15.33 -11.20
C LEU A 142 -4.30 -15.60 -11.15
N SER A 143 -4.74 -16.79 -11.60
CA SER A 143 -6.13 -17.18 -11.34
C SER A 143 -6.40 -17.27 -9.84
N PRO A 144 -7.62 -16.99 -9.36
CA PRO A 144 -7.97 -17.08 -7.95
C PRO A 144 -7.61 -18.43 -7.32
N GLU A 145 -7.79 -19.51 -8.07
CA GLU A 145 -7.48 -20.87 -7.63
C GLU A 145 -5.98 -21.04 -7.36
N VAL A 146 -5.15 -20.58 -8.28
CA VAL A 146 -3.69 -20.66 -8.15
C VAL A 146 -3.22 -19.77 -6.99
N ALA A 147 -3.74 -18.55 -6.88
CA ALA A 147 -3.39 -17.63 -5.81
C ALA A 147 -3.73 -18.20 -4.43
N LEU A 148 -4.95 -18.73 -4.26
CA LEU A 148 -5.39 -19.35 -3.01
C LEU A 148 -4.65 -20.66 -2.71
N GLN A 149 -4.28 -21.43 -3.72
CA GLN A 149 -3.45 -22.64 -3.52
C GLN A 149 -2.06 -22.29 -3.00
N LEU A 150 -1.44 -21.21 -3.47
CA LEU A 150 -0.10 -20.77 -3.01
C LEU A 150 -0.06 -20.42 -1.52
N VAL A 151 -1.18 -19.99 -0.96
CA VAL A 151 -1.31 -19.66 0.48
C VAL A 151 -2.00 -20.77 1.28
N GLY A 152 -2.18 -21.96 0.69
CA GLY A 152 -2.75 -23.14 1.38
C GLY A 152 -4.27 -23.11 1.53
N LEU A 153 -4.98 -22.24 0.82
CA LEU A 153 -6.44 -22.05 0.91
C LEU A 153 -7.22 -22.77 -0.20
N ALA A 154 -6.58 -23.69 -0.95
CA ALA A 154 -7.30 -24.48 -1.95
C ALA A 154 -8.57 -25.18 -1.43
N PRO A 155 -8.63 -25.73 -0.18
CA PRO A 155 -9.86 -26.33 0.36
C PRO A 155 -10.92 -25.29 0.75
N ARG A 156 -10.62 -23.99 0.70
CA ARG A 156 -11.45 -22.88 1.15
C ARG A 156 -12.02 -22.02 0.03
N LEU A 157 -11.80 -22.37 -1.22
CA LEU A 157 -12.18 -21.59 -2.41
C LEU A 157 -13.61 -21.06 -2.37
N ASP A 158 -14.55 -21.92 -1.99
CA ASP A 158 -15.98 -21.62 -2.01
C ASP A 158 -16.54 -21.25 -0.61
N HIS A 159 -15.65 -20.96 0.36
CA HIS A 159 -16.05 -20.49 1.69
C HIS A 159 -16.23 -18.97 1.71
N PHE A 160 -17.24 -18.51 2.41
CA PHE A 160 -17.46 -17.09 2.70
C PHE A 160 -16.53 -16.61 3.83
N PRO A 161 -16.21 -15.31 3.93
CA PRO A 161 -15.36 -14.78 4.98
C PRO A 161 -15.76 -15.20 6.40
N ALA A 162 -17.05 -15.25 6.70
CA ALA A 162 -17.55 -15.68 8.01
C ALA A 162 -17.21 -17.15 8.37
N GLN A 163 -16.82 -17.96 7.39
CA GLN A 163 -16.46 -19.38 7.55
C GLN A 163 -14.94 -19.59 7.64
N LEU A 164 -14.17 -18.50 7.52
CA LEU A 164 -12.72 -18.50 7.56
C LEU A 164 -12.23 -17.99 8.92
N SER A 165 -11.16 -18.58 9.43
CA SER A 165 -10.46 -18.02 10.59
C SER A 165 -9.81 -16.68 10.26
N GLY A 166 -9.47 -15.87 11.28
CA GLY A 166 -8.80 -14.58 11.08
C GLY A 166 -7.51 -14.68 10.27
N GLY A 167 -6.70 -15.73 10.45
CA GLY A 167 -5.49 -15.96 9.67
C GLY A 167 -5.80 -16.38 8.22
N GLU A 168 -6.89 -17.10 7.96
CA GLU A 168 -7.33 -17.44 6.61
C GLU A 168 -7.92 -16.23 5.85
N GLN A 169 -8.50 -15.27 6.59
CA GLN A 169 -9.01 -14.02 6.03
C GLN A 169 -7.89 -13.04 5.68
N GLN A 170 -6.76 -13.06 6.38
CA GLN A 170 -5.58 -12.22 6.14
C GLN A 170 -4.80 -12.67 4.93
#